data_4adf855f2e6cf66fb1ef336702035c1a
#
_entry.id   4adf855f2e6cf66fb1ef336702035c1a
#
_cell.length_a   1.000
_cell.length_b   1.000
_cell.length_c   1.000
_cell.angle_alpha   90.00
_cell.angle_beta   90.00
_cell.angle_gamma   90.00
#
_symmetry.space_group_name_H-M   'P 1'
#
loop_
_entity.id
_entity.type
_entity.pdbx_description
1 polymer ?
#
loop_
_entity_poly.entity_id
_entity_poly.type
_entity_poly.pdbx_seq_one_letter_code
_entity_poly.pdbx_strand_id
1 'polypeptide(L)'
;NRPEILDKALLRAGRFDRRIIVDRPNLAGRYQTLRVHTKNIKLAEDVDLHKIAQATAGAVGADLANLVNEAALRAVRLGRKAVNQQDLLTSFELVIAGTEKKGTVLTDTEKRIVSYHEVGHALVAALQKHSQPVSKITIVPHTSGALGYTMQMPEEEKFLSSKEELIVELQTMLGGRAAEQVVFGIATTGASNDIERATELARKMVTQYGMSDKLGLMALSTVSNPYLDGSTMMNCADSTSSAADEEIHKLLMDCYEDAKRLLTEHRALLDEIAMYLLTKETITGDEFMTYVNAENKKLTDGSEPAQDEQDAEAPASPDVPQEDAPSASD
;
A
#
# COMPACT_ATOMS: atom_id res chain seq x y z
N ASN A 1 3.83 26.05 -15.49
CA ASN A 1 4.04 25.04 -14.45
C ASN A 1 4.91 25.52 -13.30
N ARG A 2 5.69 26.60 -13.46
CA ARG A 2 6.62 27.08 -12.45
C ARG A 2 6.49 28.61 -12.31
N PRO A 3 5.45 29.10 -11.61
CA PRO A 3 5.17 30.54 -11.51
C PRO A 3 6.26 31.30 -10.75
N GLU A 4 7.01 30.60 -9.88
CA GLU A 4 8.12 31.19 -9.09
C GLU A 4 9.34 31.54 -9.92
N ILE A 5 9.50 30.99 -11.14
CA ILE A 5 10.58 31.38 -12.09
C ILE A 5 10.25 32.68 -12.82
N LEU A 6 8.95 33.04 -12.85
CA LEU A 6 8.53 34.27 -13.53
C LEU A 6 8.99 35.49 -12.76
N ASP A 7 9.41 36.51 -13.51
CA ASP A 7 9.71 37.83 -12.95
C ASP A 7 8.49 38.33 -12.14
N LYS A 8 8.77 38.79 -10.91
CA LYS A 8 7.73 39.33 -10.00
C LYS A 8 6.90 40.44 -10.67
N ALA A 9 7.48 41.16 -11.63
CA ALA A 9 6.76 42.19 -12.40
C ALA A 9 5.65 41.59 -13.27
N LEU A 10 5.75 40.36 -13.73
CA LEU A 10 4.71 39.66 -14.47
C LEU A 10 3.53 39.22 -13.61
N LEU A 11 3.75 39.07 -12.31
CA LEU A 11 2.73 38.61 -11.35
C LEU A 11 1.96 39.78 -10.70
N ARG A 12 2.20 41.03 -11.15
CA ARG A 12 1.49 42.21 -10.64
C ARG A 12 0.08 42.33 -11.25
N ALA A 13 -0.78 43.07 -10.56
CA ALA A 13 -2.15 43.37 -11.01
C ALA A 13 -2.18 43.89 -12.45
N GLY A 14 -3.12 43.40 -13.25
CA GLY A 14 -3.26 43.70 -14.66
C GLY A 14 -2.35 42.90 -15.60
N ARG A 15 -1.62 41.92 -15.08
CA ARG A 15 -0.82 40.96 -15.85
C ARG A 15 -1.25 39.53 -15.49
N PHE A 16 -0.33 38.65 -15.06
CA PHE A 16 -0.68 37.32 -14.56
C PHE A 16 -1.02 37.38 -13.06
N ASP A 17 -2.03 38.14 -12.70
CA ASP A 17 -2.41 38.46 -11.33
C ASP A 17 -3.35 37.44 -10.69
N ARG A 18 -4.00 36.60 -11.50
CA ARG A 18 -4.88 35.54 -11.02
C ARG A 18 -4.22 34.18 -11.17
N ARG A 19 -4.11 33.43 -10.06
CA ARG A 19 -3.62 32.07 -10.04
C ARG A 19 -4.79 31.13 -9.86
N ILE A 20 -4.96 30.21 -10.78
CA ILE A 20 -5.94 29.13 -10.69
C ILE A 20 -5.13 27.86 -10.48
N ILE A 21 -5.33 27.24 -9.33
CA ILE A 21 -4.71 25.96 -8.99
C ILE A 21 -5.56 24.87 -9.65
N VAL A 22 -4.90 23.99 -10.41
CA VAL A 22 -5.51 22.78 -10.96
C VAL A 22 -4.91 21.61 -10.22
N ASP A 23 -5.62 21.13 -9.23
CA ASP A 23 -5.21 20.00 -8.42
C ASP A 23 -5.32 18.67 -9.17
N ARG A 24 -4.72 17.61 -8.58
CA ARG A 24 -4.93 16.26 -9.08
C ARG A 24 -6.41 15.89 -8.98
N PRO A 25 -6.97 15.20 -9.99
CA PRO A 25 -8.37 14.81 -9.96
C PRO A 25 -8.64 13.78 -8.86
N ASN A 26 -9.72 13.96 -8.12
CA ASN A 26 -10.28 12.95 -7.22
C ASN A 26 -10.91 11.82 -8.05
N LEU A 27 -11.43 10.78 -7.40
CA LEU A 27 -12.04 9.61 -8.05
C LEU A 27 -13.07 9.99 -9.11
N ALA A 28 -14.00 10.91 -8.79
CA ALA A 28 -15.02 11.36 -9.73
C ALA A 28 -14.39 12.12 -10.92
N GLY A 29 -13.38 12.94 -10.67
CA GLY A 29 -12.61 13.64 -11.70
C GLY A 29 -11.85 12.69 -12.61
N ARG A 30 -11.20 11.65 -12.06
CA ARG A 30 -10.52 10.61 -12.86
C ARG A 30 -11.51 9.83 -13.72
N TYR A 31 -12.64 9.45 -13.16
CA TYR A 31 -13.71 8.80 -13.93
C TYR A 31 -14.19 9.67 -15.11
N GLN A 32 -14.45 10.95 -14.88
CA GLN A 32 -14.85 11.86 -15.97
C GLN A 32 -13.73 12.04 -17.00
N THR A 33 -12.48 12.12 -16.57
CA THR A 33 -11.32 12.22 -17.46
C THR A 33 -11.18 10.96 -18.32
N LEU A 34 -11.33 9.78 -17.76
CA LEU A 34 -11.36 8.53 -18.50
C LEU A 34 -12.50 8.51 -19.53
N ARG A 35 -13.70 8.96 -19.17
CA ARG A 35 -14.82 9.05 -20.09
C ARG A 35 -14.53 9.99 -21.28
N VAL A 36 -13.83 11.09 -21.04
CA VAL A 36 -13.43 12.02 -22.12
C VAL A 36 -12.45 11.34 -23.07
N HIS A 37 -11.41 10.67 -22.55
CA HIS A 37 -10.38 10.04 -23.37
C HIS A 37 -10.86 8.77 -24.07
N THR A 38 -11.85 8.07 -23.54
CA THR A 38 -12.45 6.89 -24.17
C THR A 38 -13.57 7.20 -25.16
N LYS A 39 -14.02 8.46 -25.30
CA LYS A 39 -15.15 8.86 -26.16
C LYS A 39 -15.02 8.38 -27.61
N ASN A 40 -13.82 8.40 -28.16
CA ASN A 40 -13.54 8.02 -29.53
C ASN A 40 -12.96 6.61 -29.67
N ILE A 41 -12.98 5.80 -28.62
CA ILE A 41 -12.44 4.45 -28.56
C ILE A 41 -13.59 3.48 -28.38
N LYS A 42 -13.61 2.40 -29.15
CA LYS A 42 -14.59 1.34 -28.97
C LYS A 42 -14.22 0.51 -27.73
N LEU A 43 -15.04 0.58 -26.71
CA LEU A 43 -14.93 -0.24 -25.51
C LEU A 43 -15.75 -1.52 -25.66
N ALA A 44 -15.28 -2.61 -25.06
CA ALA A 44 -16.03 -3.86 -24.90
C ALA A 44 -17.05 -3.71 -23.74
N GLU A 45 -17.99 -4.65 -23.67
CA GLU A 45 -19.08 -4.61 -22.68
C GLU A 45 -18.60 -4.87 -21.24
N ASP A 46 -17.44 -5.48 -21.05
CA ASP A 46 -16.83 -5.81 -19.77
C ASP A 46 -16.11 -4.60 -19.10
N VAL A 47 -16.04 -3.45 -19.80
CA VAL A 47 -15.27 -2.30 -19.30
C VAL A 47 -16.02 -1.53 -18.23
N ASP A 48 -15.44 -1.52 -17.04
CA ASP A 48 -15.84 -0.69 -15.91
C ASP A 48 -14.81 0.43 -15.67
N LEU A 49 -15.09 1.63 -16.19
CA LEU A 49 -14.24 2.81 -16.02
C LEU A 49 -14.15 3.28 -14.55
N HIS A 50 -15.13 2.93 -13.72
CA HIS A 50 -15.09 3.30 -12.30
C HIS A 50 -14.00 2.51 -11.56
N LYS A 51 -13.90 1.21 -11.83
CA LYS A 51 -12.79 0.37 -11.30
C LYS A 51 -11.42 0.87 -11.77
N ILE A 52 -11.30 1.32 -13.03
CA ILE A 52 -10.06 1.93 -13.51
C ILE A 52 -9.77 3.25 -12.79
N ALA A 53 -10.78 4.08 -12.56
CA ALA A 53 -10.60 5.32 -11.81
C ALA A 53 -10.17 5.08 -10.34
N GLN A 54 -10.67 4.02 -9.70
CA GLN A 54 -10.22 3.58 -8.38
C GLN A 54 -8.75 3.14 -8.40
N ALA A 55 -8.41 2.25 -9.33
CA ALA A 55 -7.04 1.74 -9.48
C ALA A 55 -6.01 2.86 -9.76
N THR A 56 -6.42 3.95 -10.42
CA THR A 56 -5.55 5.06 -10.82
C THR A 56 -5.48 6.19 -9.78
N ALA A 57 -5.55 5.88 -8.48
CA ALA A 57 -5.42 6.88 -7.43
C ALA A 57 -4.10 7.68 -7.58
N GLY A 58 -4.18 9.01 -7.49
CA GLY A 58 -3.03 9.90 -7.65
C GLY A 58 -2.60 10.21 -9.09
N ALA A 59 -3.16 9.53 -10.11
CA ALA A 59 -2.88 9.80 -11.52
C ALA A 59 -3.42 11.17 -11.95
N VAL A 60 -2.69 11.86 -12.82
CA VAL A 60 -3.12 13.11 -13.45
C VAL A 60 -3.75 12.86 -14.81
N GLY A 61 -4.36 13.89 -15.38
CA GLY A 61 -5.06 13.77 -16.68
C GLY A 61 -4.18 13.22 -17.81
N ALA A 62 -2.89 13.57 -17.83
CA ALA A 62 -1.93 13.08 -18.80
C ALA A 62 -1.67 11.57 -18.66
N ASP A 63 -1.58 11.06 -17.43
CA ASP A 63 -1.39 9.65 -17.16
C ASP A 63 -2.59 8.83 -17.63
N LEU A 64 -3.80 9.34 -17.33
CA LEU A 64 -5.06 8.71 -17.75
C LEU A 64 -5.22 8.71 -19.28
N ALA A 65 -4.80 9.78 -19.96
CA ALA A 65 -4.79 9.84 -21.43
C ALA A 65 -3.82 8.81 -22.00
N ASN A 66 -2.61 8.71 -21.45
CA ASN A 66 -1.60 7.74 -21.86
C ASN A 66 -2.08 6.30 -21.63
N LEU A 67 -2.66 6.01 -20.46
CA LEU A 67 -3.25 4.72 -20.14
C LEU A 67 -4.29 4.29 -21.19
N VAL A 68 -5.20 5.15 -21.56
CA VAL A 68 -6.25 4.86 -22.56
C VAL A 68 -5.64 4.63 -23.94
N ASN A 69 -4.63 5.42 -24.32
CA ASN A 69 -3.90 5.24 -25.57
C ASN A 69 -3.16 3.90 -25.63
N GLU A 70 -2.43 3.55 -24.57
CA GLU A 70 -1.72 2.25 -24.50
C GLU A 70 -2.70 1.07 -24.53
N ALA A 71 -3.86 1.18 -23.87
CA ALA A 71 -4.91 0.16 -23.91
C ALA A 71 -5.45 -0.04 -25.34
N ALA A 72 -5.65 1.04 -26.09
CA ALA A 72 -6.07 0.97 -27.48
C ALA A 72 -5.01 0.34 -28.37
N LEU A 73 -3.73 0.71 -28.20
CA LEU A 73 -2.60 0.11 -28.90
C LEU A 73 -2.46 -1.39 -28.60
N ARG A 74 -2.65 -1.79 -27.34
CA ARG A 74 -2.64 -3.18 -26.92
C ARG A 74 -3.76 -3.98 -27.59
N ALA A 75 -4.99 -3.46 -27.61
CA ALA A 75 -6.11 -4.12 -28.27
C ALA A 75 -5.82 -4.38 -29.76
N VAL A 76 -5.27 -3.36 -30.45
CA VAL A 76 -4.89 -3.48 -31.88
C VAL A 76 -3.77 -4.49 -32.08
N ARG A 77 -2.71 -4.49 -31.25
CA ARG A 77 -1.61 -5.48 -31.32
C ARG A 77 -2.11 -6.91 -31.15
N LEU A 78 -3.18 -7.11 -30.38
CA LEU A 78 -3.82 -8.41 -30.16
C LEU A 78 -4.94 -8.72 -31.20
N GLY A 79 -5.05 -7.92 -32.27
CA GLY A 79 -6.02 -8.13 -33.35
C GLY A 79 -7.47 -7.83 -32.97
N ARG A 80 -7.72 -7.15 -31.85
CA ARG A 80 -9.07 -6.82 -31.37
C ARG A 80 -9.52 -5.44 -31.87
N LYS A 81 -10.83 -5.30 -32.04
CA LYS A 81 -11.46 -4.05 -32.50
C LYS A 81 -12.03 -3.20 -31.37
N ALA A 82 -11.97 -3.69 -30.13
CA ALA A 82 -12.45 -3.01 -28.95
C ALA A 82 -11.48 -3.23 -27.79
N VAL A 83 -11.37 -2.22 -26.93
CA VAL A 83 -10.59 -2.28 -25.69
C VAL A 83 -11.43 -2.96 -24.61
N ASN A 84 -10.89 -3.96 -23.94
CA ASN A 84 -11.53 -4.63 -22.81
C ASN A 84 -10.94 -4.16 -21.45
N GLN A 85 -11.54 -4.62 -20.35
CA GLN A 85 -11.10 -4.27 -19.00
C GLN A 85 -9.61 -4.62 -18.74
N GLN A 86 -9.18 -5.80 -19.23
CA GLN A 86 -7.80 -6.26 -19.05
C GLN A 86 -6.78 -5.39 -19.80
N ASP A 87 -7.16 -4.79 -20.94
CA ASP A 87 -6.26 -3.88 -21.63
C ASP A 87 -5.99 -2.62 -20.82
N LEU A 88 -7.03 -2.07 -20.19
CA LEU A 88 -6.90 -0.89 -19.34
C LEU A 88 -6.07 -1.19 -18.09
N LEU A 89 -6.31 -2.32 -17.42
CA LEU A 89 -5.53 -2.74 -16.25
C LEU A 89 -4.05 -2.98 -16.60
N THR A 90 -3.77 -3.71 -17.68
CA THR A 90 -2.39 -3.96 -18.12
C THR A 90 -1.69 -2.67 -18.54
N SER A 91 -2.42 -1.74 -19.17
CA SER A 91 -1.84 -0.45 -19.55
C SER A 91 -1.61 0.47 -18.35
N PHE A 92 -2.41 0.36 -17.31
CA PHE A 92 -2.15 1.03 -16.04
C PHE A 92 -0.84 0.51 -15.41
N GLU A 93 -0.64 -0.80 -15.37
CA GLU A 93 0.60 -1.41 -14.91
C GLU A 93 1.79 -0.92 -15.75
N LEU A 94 1.63 -0.85 -17.08
CA LEU A 94 2.65 -0.34 -17.98
C LEU A 94 3.04 1.12 -17.69
N VAL A 95 2.07 1.96 -17.38
CA VAL A 95 2.31 3.38 -17.06
C VAL A 95 3.05 3.54 -15.73
N ILE A 96 2.75 2.70 -14.72
CA ILE A 96 3.37 2.76 -13.39
C ILE A 96 4.72 2.04 -13.37
N ALA A 97 4.75 0.77 -13.76
CA ALA A 97 5.91 -0.10 -13.63
C ALA A 97 6.84 -0.07 -14.86
N GLY A 98 6.38 0.50 -15.97
CA GLY A 98 7.09 0.44 -17.26
C GLY A 98 6.87 -0.88 -17.99
N THR A 99 7.55 -1.06 -19.11
CA THR A 99 7.46 -2.30 -19.91
C THR A 99 8.28 -3.43 -19.29
N GLU A 100 7.84 -4.68 -19.52
CA GLU A 100 8.63 -5.85 -19.18
C GLU A 100 9.99 -5.82 -19.91
N LYS A 101 11.05 -6.12 -19.18
CA LYS A 101 12.42 -6.13 -19.68
C LYS A 101 12.76 -7.48 -20.30
N LYS A 102 12.57 -7.63 -21.58
CA LYS A 102 12.77 -8.91 -22.33
C LYS A 102 14.21 -9.42 -22.38
N GLY A 103 15.19 -8.73 -21.84
CA GLY A 103 16.61 -9.10 -21.94
C GLY A 103 17.32 -9.32 -20.60
N THR A 104 16.64 -9.12 -19.48
CA THR A 104 17.24 -9.35 -18.17
C THR A 104 17.00 -10.77 -17.74
N VAL A 105 18.04 -11.58 -17.70
CA VAL A 105 17.99 -12.96 -17.20
C VAL A 105 18.52 -12.95 -15.77
N LEU A 106 17.61 -13.08 -14.81
CA LEU A 106 17.97 -13.28 -13.41
C LEU A 106 18.49 -14.71 -13.22
N THR A 107 19.50 -14.88 -12.39
CA THR A 107 19.91 -16.21 -11.92
C THR A 107 18.82 -16.84 -11.06
N ASP A 108 18.82 -18.15 -10.93
CA ASP A 108 17.83 -18.84 -10.07
C ASP A 108 17.90 -18.37 -8.60
N THR A 109 19.09 -18.03 -8.14
CA THR A 109 19.28 -17.44 -6.79
C THR A 109 18.63 -16.07 -6.69
N GLU A 110 18.86 -15.19 -7.66
CA GLU A 110 18.24 -13.84 -7.68
C GLU A 110 16.72 -13.95 -7.81
N LYS A 111 16.20 -14.78 -8.71
CA LYS A 111 14.76 -15.02 -8.82
C LYS A 111 14.15 -15.44 -7.48
N ARG A 112 14.83 -16.34 -6.77
CA ARG A 112 14.39 -16.81 -5.46
C ARG A 112 14.39 -15.68 -4.43
N ILE A 113 15.45 -14.87 -4.37
CA ILE A 113 15.51 -13.73 -3.44
C ILE A 113 14.39 -12.73 -3.75
N VAL A 114 14.20 -12.36 -5.03
CA VAL A 114 13.13 -11.44 -5.45
C VAL A 114 11.76 -12.00 -5.11
N SER A 115 11.53 -13.31 -5.31
CA SER A 115 10.24 -13.92 -4.97
C SER A 115 9.90 -13.78 -3.48
N TYR A 116 10.85 -14.08 -2.61
CA TYR A 116 10.63 -13.92 -1.17
C TYR A 116 10.50 -12.46 -0.76
N HIS A 117 11.22 -11.56 -1.41
CA HIS A 117 11.13 -10.13 -1.20
C HIS A 117 9.71 -9.62 -1.49
N GLU A 118 9.19 -9.91 -2.68
CA GLU A 118 7.87 -9.46 -3.11
C GLU A 118 6.73 -10.10 -2.28
N VAL A 119 6.85 -11.40 -1.98
CA VAL A 119 5.88 -12.06 -1.09
C VAL A 119 5.99 -11.52 0.33
N GLY A 120 7.17 -11.10 0.77
CA GLY A 120 7.37 -10.43 2.05
C GLY A 120 6.53 -9.16 2.19
N HIS A 121 6.56 -8.28 1.18
CA HIS A 121 5.70 -7.10 1.12
C HIS A 121 4.21 -7.47 1.17
N ALA A 122 3.81 -8.41 0.32
CA ALA A 122 2.42 -8.83 0.21
C ALA A 122 1.89 -9.45 1.51
N LEU A 123 2.69 -10.29 2.15
CA LEU A 123 2.28 -11.03 3.34
C LEU A 123 2.20 -10.10 4.55
N VAL A 124 3.19 -9.21 4.73
CA VAL A 124 3.14 -8.18 5.79
C VAL A 124 1.90 -7.30 5.61
N ALA A 125 1.55 -6.93 4.37
CA ALA A 125 0.32 -6.19 4.11
C ALA A 125 -0.94 -7.00 4.47
N ALA A 126 -1.07 -8.22 3.97
CA ALA A 126 -2.30 -9.02 4.08
C ALA A 126 -2.62 -9.49 5.51
N LEU A 127 -1.60 -9.65 6.35
CA LEU A 127 -1.76 -10.10 7.75
C LEU A 127 -2.08 -8.97 8.72
N GLN A 128 -2.09 -7.71 8.25
CA GLN A 128 -2.35 -6.56 9.08
C GLN A 128 -3.71 -5.91 8.78
N LYS A 129 -4.34 -5.36 9.82
CA LYS A 129 -5.51 -4.49 9.67
C LYS A 129 -5.07 -3.15 9.08
N HIS A 130 -5.96 -2.49 8.36
CA HIS A 130 -5.73 -1.17 7.76
C HIS A 130 -4.72 -1.12 6.61
N SER A 131 -4.24 -2.27 6.14
CA SER A 131 -3.45 -2.35 4.93
C SER A 131 -4.33 -2.32 3.68
N GLN A 132 -3.73 -1.91 2.56
CA GLN A 132 -4.39 -1.95 1.26
C GLN A 132 -4.32 -3.38 0.68
N PRO A 133 -5.40 -3.85 0.00
CA PRO A 133 -5.41 -5.18 -0.57
C PRO A 133 -4.34 -5.35 -1.66
N VAL A 134 -3.72 -6.51 -1.65
CA VAL A 134 -2.76 -6.92 -2.68
C VAL A 134 -3.52 -7.29 -3.95
N SER A 135 -3.19 -6.66 -5.06
CA SER A 135 -3.82 -6.89 -6.35
C SER A 135 -3.00 -7.83 -7.24
N LYS A 136 -1.68 -7.74 -7.16
CA LYS A 136 -0.76 -8.53 -8.00
C LYS A 136 0.61 -8.59 -7.38
N ILE A 137 1.29 -9.73 -7.57
CA ILE A 137 2.69 -9.92 -7.21
C ILE A 137 3.41 -10.49 -8.43
N THR A 138 4.57 -9.94 -8.81
CA THR A 138 5.36 -10.41 -9.95
C THR A 138 6.84 -10.32 -9.69
N ILE A 139 7.60 -11.27 -10.25
CA ILE A 139 9.07 -11.29 -10.27
C ILE A 139 9.62 -11.03 -11.67
N VAL A 140 8.78 -10.56 -12.59
CA VAL A 140 9.20 -10.18 -13.94
C VAL A 140 9.84 -8.80 -13.90
N PRO A 141 11.10 -8.65 -14.36
CA PRO A 141 11.79 -7.36 -14.35
C PRO A 141 11.14 -6.34 -15.29
N HIS A 142 11.07 -5.08 -14.84
CA HIS A 142 10.48 -3.96 -15.59
C HIS A 142 11.49 -2.85 -15.90
N THR A 143 11.18 -2.01 -16.87
CA THR A 143 12.07 -0.94 -17.33
C THR A 143 12.24 0.20 -16.34
N SER A 144 11.38 0.30 -15.32
CA SER A 144 11.56 1.20 -14.16
C SER A 144 12.78 0.85 -13.30
N GLY A 145 13.40 -0.32 -13.53
CA GLY A 145 14.54 -0.80 -12.75
C GLY A 145 14.15 -1.82 -11.67
N ALA A 146 12.87 -2.01 -11.42
CA ALA A 146 12.38 -3.02 -10.50
C ALA A 146 12.60 -4.43 -11.06
N LEU A 147 13.08 -5.34 -10.22
CA LEU A 147 13.26 -6.76 -10.55
C LEU A 147 11.98 -7.57 -10.35
N GLY A 148 11.07 -7.05 -9.55
CA GLY A 148 9.72 -7.50 -9.27
C GLY A 148 8.92 -6.33 -8.73
N TYR A 149 7.65 -6.53 -8.44
CA TYR A 149 6.84 -5.59 -7.66
C TYR A 149 5.60 -6.25 -7.07
N THR A 150 5.19 -5.73 -5.93
CA THR A 150 3.92 -6.03 -5.30
C THR A 150 2.99 -4.82 -5.46
N MET A 151 1.86 -5.03 -6.13
CA MET A 151 0.87 -3.99 -6.38
C MET A 151 -0.25 -4.06 -5.36
N GLN A 152 -0.47 -2.97 -4.67
CA GLN A 152 -1.62 -2.75 -3.80
C GLN A 152 -2.57 -1.75 -4.45
N MET A 153 -3.87 -1.98 -4.34
CA MET A 153 -4.89 -1.06 -4.86
C MET A 153 -5.82 -0.65 -3.72
N PRO A 154 -5.96 0.65 -3.45
CA PRO A 154 -6.89 1.12 -2.44
C PRO A 154 -8.34 0.83 -2.85
N GLU A 155 -9.14 0.31 -1.93
CA GLU A 155 -10.58 0.12 -2.15
C GLU A 155 -11.34 1.45 -2.15
N GLU A 156 -10.87 2.40 -1.34
CA GLU A 156 -11.47 3.73 -1.20
C GLU A 156 -10.41 4.83 -1.28
N GLU A 157 -10.80 6.01 -1.73
CA GLU A 157 -9.95 7.19 -1.73
C GLU A 157 -9.97 7.82 -0.33
N LYS A 158 -8.84 7.75 0.37
CA LYS A 158 -8.68 8.36 1.69
C LYS A 158 -7.85 9.64 1.60
N PHE A 159 -8.29 10.66 2.32
CA PHE A 159 -7.60 11.95 2.42
C PHE A 159 -6.87 12.15 3.76
N LEU A 160 -7.15 11.31 4.72
CA LEU A 160 -6.53 11.33 6.04
C LEU A 160 -6.03 9.93 6.38
N SER A 161 -4.80 9.85 6.88
CA SER A 161 -4.20 8.62 7.39
C SER A 161 -3.92 8.74 8.88
N SER A 162 -4.25 7.73 9.65
CA SER A 162 -3.92 7.65 11.07
C SER A 162 -2.45 7.26 11.26
N LYS A 163 -1.92 7.44 12.50
CA LYS A 163 -0.57 6.99 12.85
C LYS A 163 -0.42 5.48 12.64
N GLU A 164 -1.45 4.72 13.00
CA GLU A 164 -1.48 3.27 12.88
C GLU A 164 -1.43 2.83 11.41
N GLU A 165 -2.19 3.49 10.53
CA GLU A 165 -2.17 3.20 9.09
C GLU A 165 -0.79 3.46 8.47
N LEU A 166 -0.13 4.57 8.86
CA LEU A 166 1.22 4.89 8.39
C LEU A 166 2.28 3.92 8.93
N ILE A 167 2.11 3.41 10.16
CA ILE A 167 2.98 2.35 10.71
C ILE A 167 2.84 1.07 9.89
N VAL A 168 1.61 0.65 9.56
CA VAL A 168 1.35 -0.51 8.69
C VAL A 168 1.97 -0.33 7.31
N GLU A 169 1.90 0.87 6.76
CA GLU A 169 2.54 1.21 5.48
C GLU A 169 4.07 1.09 5.57
N LEU A 170 4.71 1.57 6.65
CA LEU A 170 6.14 1.41 6.90
C LEU A 170 6.53 -0.06 7.03
N GLN A 171 5.79 -0.84 7.80
CA GLN A 171 6.03 -2.28 7.97
C GLN A 171 5.92 -3.02 6.62
N THR A 172 4.93 -2.65 5.81
CA THR A 172 4.75 -3.21 4.46
C THR A 172 5.94 -2.87 3.55
N MET A 173 6.40 -1.61 3.53
CA MET A 173 7.59 -1.21 2.76
C MET A 173 8.86 -1.95 3.20
N LEU A 174 9.01 -2.24 4.49
CA LEU A 174 10.16 -2.97 5.03
C LEU A 174 10.03 -4.49 4.93
N GLY A 175 8.87 -5.00 4.53
CA GLY A 175 8.52 -6.42 4.44
C GLY A 175 9.44 -7.23 3.53
N GLY A 176 9.81 -6.68 2.36
CA GLY A 176 10.74 -7.33 1.44
C GLY A 176 12.12 -7.54 2.05
N ARG A 177 12.67 -6.50 2.68
CA ARG A 177 13.93 -6.56 3.41
C ARG A 177 13.88 -7.52 4.60
N ALA A 178 12.77 -7.54 5.32
CA ALA A 178 12.55 -8.46 6.43
C ALA A 178 12.52 -9.91 5.94
N ALA A 179 11.89 -10.19 4.81
CA ALA A 179 11.86 -11.51 4.19
C ALA A 179 13.26 -11.99 3.79
N GLU A 180 14.08 -11.16 3.16
CA GLU A 180 15.48 -11.48 2.84
C GLU A 180 16.25 -11.92 4.10
N GLN A 181 16.10 -11.16 5.19
CA GLN A 181 16.81 -11.46 6.46
C GLN A 181 16.29 -12.74 7.12
N VAL A 182 14.96 -12.94 7.17
CA VAL A 182 14.34 -14.12 7.81
C VAL A 182 14.66 -15.40 7.04
N VAL A 183 14.70 -15.34 5.71
CA VAL A 183 14.84 -16.52 4.85
C VAL A 183 16.29 -16.87 4.58
N PHE A 184 17.10 -15.89 4.23
CA PHE A 184 18.47 -16.09 3.74
C PHE A 184 19.55 -15.56 4.69
N GLY A 185 19.20 -14.77 5.70
CA GLY A 185 20.14 -14.12 6.59
C GLY A 185 21.02 -13.07 5.91
N ILE A 186 20.59 -12.56 4.76
CA ILE A 186 21.37 -11.61 3.95
C ILE A 186 20.63 -10.29 3.77
N ALA A 187 21.37 -9.32 3.31
CA ALA A 187 20.90 -8.00 2.92
C ALA A 187 21.30 -7.73 1.48
N THR A 188 20.32 -7.46 0.60
CA THR A 188 20.61 -7.12 -0.79
C THR A 188 20.35 -5.66 -1.10
N THR A 189 20.80 -5.21 -2.27
CA THR A 189 20.52 -3.86 -2.77
C THR A 189 19.09 -3.70 -3.29
N GLY A 190 18.33 -4.79 -3.40
CA GLY A 190 16.95 -4.79 -3.90
C GLY A 190 16.02 -3.88 -3.10
N ALA A 191 16.20 -3.85 -1.79
CA ALA A 191 15.38 -3.05 -0.88
C ALA A 191 15.71 -1.55 -0.85
N SER A 192 16.62 -1.03 -1.72
CA SER A 192 17.09 0.37 -1.62
C SER A 192 15.95 1.38 -1.77
N ASN A 193 15.04 1.17 -2.72
CA ASN A 193 13.90 2.06 -2.96
C ASN A 193 12.88 2.01 -1.81
N ASP A 194 12.64 0.82 -1.25
CA ASP A 194 11.72 0.65 -0.14
C ASP A 194 12.22 1.34 1.12
N ILE A 195 13.52 1.22 1.40
CA ILE A 195 14.18 1.91 2.52
C ILE A 195 14.11 3.43 2.33
N GLU A 196 14.36 3.94 1.10
CA GLU A 196 14.27 5.36 0.79
C GLU A 196 12.85 5.90 1.05
N ARG A 197 11.83 5.23 0.51
CA ARG A 197 10.42 5.59 0.70
C ARG A 197 9.97 5.49 2.14
N ALA A 198 10.37 4.42 2.84
CA ALA A 198 10.07 4.25 4.26
C ALA A 198 10.72 5.37 5.10
N THR A 199 11.97 5.74 4.79
CA THR A 199 12.66 6.84 5.47
C THR A 199 11.97 8.18 5.23
N GLU A 200 11.52 8.44 4.01
CA GLU A 200 10.78 9.66 3.68
C GLU A 200 9.45 9.74 4.44
N LEU A 201 8.70 8.63 4.48
CA LEU A 201 7.44 8.54 5.23
C LEU A 201 7.65 8.74 6.73
N ALA A 202 8.59 8.02 7.33
CA ALA A 202 8.93 8.15 8.75
C ALA A 202 9.37 9.59 9.09
N ARG A 203 10.16 10.22 8.21
CA ARG A 203 10.55 11.64 8.35
C ARG A 203 9.34 12.56 8.37
N LYS A 204 8.37 12.39 7.47
CA LYS A 204 7.13 13.18 7.45
C LYS A 204 6.31 12.96 8.73
N MET A 205 6.20 11.72 9.21
CA MET A 205 5.49 11.41 10.45
C MET A 205 6.07 12.17 11.65
N VAL A 206 7.39 12.18 11.76
CA VAL A 206 8.09 12.82 12.88
C VAL A 206 8.14 14.35 12.73
N THR A 207 8.49 14.86 11.53
CA THR A 207 8.83 16.29 11.38
C THR A 207 7.68 17.17 10.91
N GLN A 208 6.63 16.60 10.29
CA GLN A 208 5.54 17.37 9.70
C GLN A 208 4.17 17.06 10.36
N TYR A 209 3.92 15.77 10.66
CA TYR A 209 2.59 15.36 11.16
C TYR A 209 2.50 15.35 12.68
N GLY A 210 3.62 15.56 13.41
CA GLY A 210 3.63 15.59 14.87
C GLY A 210 3.27 14.24 15.49
N MET A 211 3.65 13.13 14.84
CA MET A 211 3.31 11.77 15.26
C MET A 211 4.40 11.09 16.09
N SER A 212 5.41 11.85 16.56
CA SER A 212 6.44 11.37 17.52
C SER A 212 5.98 11.58 18.95
N ASP A 213 6.11 10.57 19.79
CA ASP A 213 5.80 10.65 21.21
C ASP A 213 6.83 11.51 21.98
N LYS A 214 8.08 11.54 21.52
CA LYS A 214 9.18 12.31 22.12
C LYS A 214 9.14 13.80 21.76
N LEU A 215 8.81 14.12 20.51
CA LEU A 215 8.85 15.50 19.98
C LEU A 215 7.47 16.17 19.98
N GLY A 216 6.40 15.39 20.16
CA GLY A 216 5.05 15.89 20.32
C GLY A 216 4.52 16.65 19.09
N LEU A 217 3.65 17.62 19.35
CA LEU A 217 2.95 18.40 18.33
C LEU A 217 3.81 19.58 17.81
N MET A 218 5.04 19.31 17.43
CA MET A 218 5.95 20.32 16.87
C MET A 218 6.18 20.08 15.40
N ALA A 219 5.90 21.09 14.55
CA ALA A 219 6.28 21.09 13.14
C ALA A 219 7.76 21.48 13.03
N LEU A 220 8.63 20.49 12.81
CA LEU A 220 10.07 20.69 12.75
C LEU A 220 10.55 21.06 11.34
N SER A 221 9.75 20.77 10.32
CA SER A 221 10.06 21.11 8.95
C SER A 221 8.88 21.77 8.26
N THR A 222 9.20 22.68 7.34
CA THR A 222 8.20 23.29 6.46
C THR A 222 8.54 22.99 5.00
N VAL A 223 7.50 22.76 4.20
CA VAL A 223 7.66 22.58 2.77
C VAL A 223 7.92 23.95 2.14
N SER A 224 9.12 24.16 1.63
CA SER A 224 9.55 25.47 1.07
C SER A 224 8.79 25.77 -0.20
N ASN A 225 8.51 24.76 -1.01
CA ASN A 225 7.82 24.91 -2.28
C ASN A 225 7.01 23.65 -2.65
N PRO A 226 5.71 23.59 -2.29
CA PRO A 226 4.89 22.40 -2.55
C PRO A 226 4.69 22.12 -4.05
N TYR A 227 4.97 23.09 -4.93
CA TYR A 227 4.72 22.97 -6.38
C TYR A 227 5.97 22.65 -7.20
N LEU A 228 7.18 22.67 -6.60
CA LEU A 228 8.42 22.40 -7.31
C LEU A 228 8.93 20.99 -7.04
N ASP A 229 9.59 20.85 -5.94
CA ASP A 229 10.34 19.65 -5.56
C ASP A 229 9.92 19.11 -4.19
N GLY A 230 8.98 19.80 -3.53
CA GLY A 230 8.57 19.45 -2.17
C GLY A 230 9.71 19.56 -1.16
N SER A 231 10.79 20.31 -1.49
CA SER A 231 11.93 20.48 -0.60
C SER A 231 11.50 20.97 0.77
N THR A 232 11.94 20.29 1.80
CA THR A 232 11.67 20.62 3.18
C THR A 232 12.86 21.30 3.80
N MET A 233 12.62 22.39 4.54
CA MET A 233 13.65 23.02 5.36
C MET A 233 13.34 22.72 6.84
N MET A 234 14.39 22.29 7.58
CA MET A 234 14.29 22.13 9.03
C MET A 234 14.27 23.51 9.69
N ASN A 235 13.29 23.73 10.57
CA ASN A 235 13.09 24.98 11.31
C ASN A 235 13.21 24.74 12.80
N CYS A 236 14.27 24.08 13.24
CA CYS A 236 14.53 23.76 14.64
C CYS A 236 16.03 23.84 14.94
N ALA A 237 16.37 23.80 16.21
CA ALA A 237 17.76 23.74 16.67
C ALA A 237 18.41 22.39 16.27
N ASP A 238 19.74 22.36 16.14
CA ASP A 238 20.49 21.16 15.78
C ASP A 238 20.25 19.99 16.73
N SER A 239 20.10 20.26 18.03
CA SER A 239 19.78 19.25 19.05
C SER A 239 18.40 18.61 18.83
N THR A 240 17.42 19.39 18.36
CA THR A 240 16.09 18.90 18.04
C THR A 240 16.11 18.10 16.73
N SER A 241 16.92 18.54 15.77
CA SER A 241 17.13 17.81 14.51
C SER A 241 17.75 16.43 14.78
N SER A 242 18.79 16.37 15.64
CA SER A 242 19.38 15.08 16.05
C SER A 242 18.38 14.18 16.77
N ALA A 243 17.56 14.74 17.66
CA ALA A 243 16.49 13.98 18.32
C ALA A 243 15.43 13.46 17.34
N ALA A 244 15.13 14.22 16.29
CA ALA A 244 14.22 13.77 15.22
C ALA A 244 14.82 12.61 14.41
N ASP A 245 16.11 12.66 14.08
CA ASP A 245 16.80 11.56 13.39
C ASP A 245 16.84 10.28 14.25
N GLU A 246 17.03 10.40 15.57
CA GLU A 246 16.93 9.25 16.50
C GLU A 246 15.53 8.64 16.49
N GLU A 247 14.48 9.46 16.53
CA GLU A 247 13.09 8.98 16.50
C GLU A 247 12.73 8.33 15.16
N ILE A 248 13.19 8.89 14.03
CA ILE A 248 13.01 8.31 12.70
C ILE A 248 13.69 6.94 12.63
N HIS A 249 14.95 6.86 13.07
CA HIS A 249 15.69 5.59 13.10
C HIS A 249 14.99 4.55 13.97
N LYS A 250 14.55 4.95 15.17
CA LYS A 250 13.81 4.06 16.08
C LYS A 250 12.53 3.54 15.43
N LEU A 251 11.71 4.43 14.85
CA LEU A 251 10.46 4.08 14.20
C LEU A 251 10.68 3.05 13.08
N LEU A 252 11.69 3.28 12.23
CA LEU A 252 12.04 2.36 11.15
C LEU A 252 12.49 0.99 11.67
N MET A 253 13.32 0.98 12.73
CA MET A 253 13.80 -0.27 13.34
C MET A 253 12.67 -1.04 14.02
N ASP A 254 11.78 -0.36 14.75
CA ASP A 254 10.62 -0.99 15.39
C ASP A 254 9.70 -1.62 14.33
N CYS A 255 9.38 -0.88 13.24
CA CYS A 255 8.59 -1.41 12.12
C CYS A 255 9.26 -2.59 11.41
N TYR A 256 10.58 -2.55 11.25
CA TYR A 256 11.35 -3.64 10.64
C TYR A 256 11.34 -4.92 11.51
N GLU A 257 11.55 -4.79 12.81
CA GLU A 257 11.50 -5.92 13.73
C GLU A 257 10.09 -6.54 13.82
N ASP A 258 9.04 -5.71 13.78
CA ASP A 258 7.66 -6.18 13.70
C ASP A 258 7.39 -6.96 12.42
N ALA A 259 7.85 -6.45 11.26
CA ALA A 259 7.73 -7.16 9.99
C ALA A 259 8.47 -8.51 10.00
N LYS A 260 9.68 -8.55 10.58
CA LYS A 260 10.44 -9.81 10.77
C LYS A 260 9.71 -10.80 11.65
N ARG A 261 9.16 -10.33 12.77
CA ARG A 261 8.38 -11.18 13.68
C ARG A 261 7.20 -11.81 12.95
N LEU A 262 6.41 -10.97 12.24
CA LEU A 262 5.25 -11.40 11.48
C LEU A 262 5.61 -12.47 10.44
N LEU A 263 6.66 -12.24 9.66
CA LEU A 263 7.13 -13.20 8.66
C LEU A 263 7.74 -14.48 9.26
N THR A 264 8.32 -14.40 10.46
CA THR A 264 8.83 -15.57 11.17
C THR A 264 7.69 -16.44 11.69
N GLU A 265 6.65 -15.84 12.26
CA GLU A 265 5.44 -16.52 12.73
C GLU A 265 4.71 -17.23 11.58
N HIS A 266 4.69 -16.62 10.39
CA HIS A 266 4.04 -17.16 9.19
C HIS A 266 5.02 -17.71 8.14
N ARG A 267 6.16 -18.26 8.62
CA ARG A 267 7.24 -18.72 7.74
C ARG A 267 6.81 -19.79 6.73
N ALA A 268 5.99 -20.73 7.12
CA ALA A 268 5.51 -21.79 6.23
C ALA A 268 4.67 -21.22 5.08
N LEU A 269 3.80 -20.24 5.38
CA LEU A 269 2.98 -19.55 4.37
C LEU A 269 3.85 -18.72 3.42
N LEU A 270 4.87 -18.03 3.94
CA LEU A 270 5.85 -17.29 3.13
C LEU A 270 6.57 -18.24 2.15
N ASP A 271 7.03 -19.39 2.61
CA ASP A 271 7.71 -20.38 1.76
C ASP A 271 6.78 -20.94 0.68
N GLU A 272 5.53 -21.28 1.03
CA GLU A 272 4.53 -21.83 0.10
C GLU A 272 4.21 -20.84 -1.04
N ILE A 273 3.91 -19.58 -0.69
CA ILE A 273 3.55 -18.55 -1.68
C ILE A 273 4.76 -18.17 -2.54
N ALA A 274 5.96 -18.04 -1.94
CA ALA A 274 7.17 -17.70 -2.70
C ALA A 274 7.53 -18.79 -3.72
N MET A 275 7.39 -20.07 -3.36
CA MET A 275 7.60 -21.18 -4.29
C MET A 275 6.56 -21.22 -5.41
N TYR A 276 5.30 -20.90 -5.10
CA TYR A 276 4.25 -20.79 -6.11
C TYR A 276 4.54 -19.63 -7.07
N LEU A 277 4.95 -18.45 -6.55
CA LEU A 277 5.33 -17.30 -7.36
C LEU A 277 6.54 -17.61 -8.27
N LEU A 278 7.53 -18.36 -7.80
CA LEU A 278 8.66 -18.81 -8.62
C LEU A 278 8.21 -19.65 -9.81
N THR A 279 7.16 -20.45 -9.67
CA THR A 279 6.64 -21.31 -10.73
C THR A 279 5.83 -20.52 -11.75
N LYS A 280 5.03 -19.54 -11.29
CA LYS A 280 4.12 -18.77 -12.15
C LYS A 280 4.70 -17.44 -12.64
N GLU A 281 5.76 -16.94 -12.00
CA GLU A 281 6.39 -15.61 -12.18
C GLU A 281 5.46 -14.42 -11.90
N THR A 282 4.14 -14.64 -11.92
CA THR A 282 3.12 -13.62 -11.61
C THR A 282 1.89 -14.29 -11.01
N ILE A 283 1.39 -13.77 -9.90
CA ILE A 283 0.15 -14.23 -9.24
C ILE A 283 -0.79 -13.04 -9.00
N THR A 284 -2.08 -13.30 -9.09
CA THR A 284 -3.13 -12.31 -8.80
C THR A 284 -3.38 -12.20 -7.31
N GLY A 285 -4.00 -11.10 -6.88
CA GLY A 285 -4.42 -10.92 -5.49
C GLY A 285 -5.38 -12.01 -5.00
N ASP A 286 -6.29 -12.48 -5.85
CA ASP A 286 -7.24 -13.56 -5.52
C ASP A 286 -6.49 -14.89 -5.26
N GLU A 287 -5.52 -15.22 -6.14
CA GLU A 287 -4.68 -16.41 -5.95
C GLU A 287 -3.89 -16.32 -4.65
N PHE A 288 -3.26 -15.17 -4.40
CA PHE A 288 -2.52 -14.90 -3.16
C PHE A 288 -3.41 -15.03 -1.92
N MET A 289 -4.59 -14.40 -1.93
CA MET A 289 -5.53 -14.46 -0.80
C MET A 289 -6.11 -15.85 -0.55
N THR A 290 -6.11 -16.73 -1.53
CA THR A 290 -6.50 -18.14 -1.34
C THR A 290 -5.58 -18.83 -0.33
N TYR A 291 -4.27 -18.61 -0.41
CA TYR A 291 -3.27 -19.13 0.53
C TYR A 291 -3.43 -18.50 1.92
N VAL A 292 -3.55 -17.17 1.99
CA VAL A 292 -3.70 -16.43 3.25
C VAL A 292 -4.96 -16.87 4.00
N ASN A 293 -6.10 -17.00 3.29
CA ASN A 293 -7.37 -17.42 3.89
C ASN A 293 -7.35 -18.89 4.34
N ALA A 294 -6.64 -19.77 3.63
CA ALA A 294 -6.48 -21.16 4.02
C ALA A 294 -5.70 -21.30 5.34
N GLU A 295 -4.66 -20.47 5.53
CA GLU A 295 -3.90 -20.43 6.78
C GLU A 295 -4.73 -19.90 7.95
N ASN A 296 -5.44 -18.78 7.74
CA ASN A 296 -6.34 -18.22 8.76
C ASN A 296 -7.40 -19.23 9.20
N LYS A 297 -7.91 -20.06 8.29
CA LYS A 297 -8.89 -21.09 8.60
C LYS A 297 -8.29 -22.22 9.45
N LYS A 298 -7.06 -22.64 9.16
CA LYS A 298 -6.34 -23.64 9.99
C LYS A 298 -6.11 -23.14 11.41
N LEU A 299 -5.78 -21.85 11.58
CA LEU A 299 -5.58 -21.22 12.88
C LEU A 299 -6.87 -21.11 13.70
N THR A 300 -8.02 -20.86 13.05
CA THR A 300 -9.31 -20.80 13.72
C THR A 300 -9.88 -22.17 14.06
N ASP A 301 -9.77 -23.15 13.18
CA ASP A 301 -10.25 -24.53 13.41
C ASP A 301 -9.36 -25.30 14.44
N GLY A 302 -8.09 -24.90 14.62
CA GLY A 302 -7.18 -25.45 15.62
C GLY A 302 -7.33 -24.87 17.03
N SER A 303 -8.16 -23.87 17.23
CA SER A 303 -8.36 -23.16 18.51
C SER A 303 -9.69 -23.42 19.21
N GLU A 304 -10.48 -24.41 18.79
CA GLU A 304 -11.63 -24.87 19.59
C GLU A 304 -11.11 -25.67 20.80
N PRO A 305 -11.29 -25.18 22.06
CA PRO A 305 -10.99 -25.98 23.23
C PRO A 305 -11.98 -27.16 23.26
N ALA A 306 -11.46 -28.38 23.41
CA ALA A 306 -12.25 -29.55 23.72
C ALA A 306 -13.15 -29.22 24.92
N GLN A 307 -14.46 -29.20 24.71
CA GLN A 307 -15.44 -29.19 25.78
C GLN A 307 -15.42 -30.59 26.40
N ASP A 308 -14.77 -30.70 27.54
CA ASP A 308 -14.94 -31.83 28.44
C ASP A 308 -16.43 -31.86 28.88
N GLU A 309 -17.20 -32.78 28.30
CA GLU A 309 -18.44 -33.24 28.86
C GLU A 309 -18.11 -33.97 30.17
N GLN A 310 -18.24 -33.28 31.29
CA GLN A 310 -18.41 -33.90 32.58
C GLN A 310 -19.84 -33.60 33.04
N ASP A 311 -20.72 -34.58 32.77
CA ASP A 311 -21.97 -34.76 33.50
C ASP A 311 -21.62 -34.83 35.01
N ALA A 312 -22.05 -33.82 35.75
CA ALA A 312 -22.15 -33.88 37.19
C ALA A 312 -23.56 -33.41 37.60
N GLU A 313 -24.38 -34.39 37.84
CA GLU A 313 -25.66 -34.36 38.54
C GLU A 313 -25.58 -33.52 39.81
N ALA A 314 -26.31 -32.40 39.90
CA ALA A 314 -26.45 -31.58 41.11
C ALA A 314 -27.70 -31.94 41.85
N PRO A 315 -27.66 -32.20 43.18
CA PRO A 315 -28.84 -32.56 43.96
C PRO A 315 -29.70 -31.34 44.30
N ALA A 316 -31.00 -31.60 44.37
CA ALA A 316 -32.09 -30.66 44.70
C ALA A 316 -31.86 -29.96 46.05
N SER A 317 -32.08 -28.66 46.10
CA SER A 317 -32.18 -27.85 47.33
C SER A 317 -33.64 -27.65 47.73
N PRO A 318 -33.96 -27.65 49.05
CA PRO A 318 -35.33 -27.59 49.54
C PRO A 318 -35.89 -26.16 49.62
N ASP A 319 -37.20 -26.11 49.55
CA ASP A 319 -38.10 -24.95 49.73
C ASP A 319 -37.80 -24.10 50.97
N VAL A 320 -37.83 -22.77 50.79
CA VAL A 320 -37.97 -21.78 51.90
C VAL A 320 -39.10 -20.80 51.55
N PRO A 321 -40.01 -20.49 52.49
CA PRO A 321 -41.27 -19.82 52.21
C PRO A 321 -41.15 -18.30 52.04
N GLN A 322 -42.09 -17.74 51.31
CA GLN A 322 -42.35 -16.31 51.16
C GLN A 322 -42.79 -15.71 52.48
N GLU A 323 -42.20 -14.57 52.86
CA GLU A 323 -42.76 -13.64 53.81
C GLU A 323 -43.04 -12.29 53.16
N ASP A 324 -44.19 -11.76 53.58
CA ASP A 324 -44.92 -10.65 53.02
C ASP A 324 -44.21 -9.28 53.13
N ALA A 325 -44.56 -8.41 52.21
CA ALA A 325 -44.29 -6.97 52.26
C ALA A 325 -45.20 -6.25 53.24
N PRO A 326 -44.80 -5.08 53.76
CA PRO A 326 -45.78 -4.01 53.92
C PRO A 326 -45.39 -2.72 53.15
N SER A 327 -46.47 -2.17 52.63
CA SER A 327 -46.62 -0.82 52.09
C SER A 327 -46.50 0.27 53.17
N ALA A 328 -45.97 1.44 52.81
CA ALA A 328 -46.39 2.80 53.24
C ALA A 328 -45.51 3.81 52.51
N SER A 329 -46.07 4.61 51.66
CA SER A 329 -46.62 5.97 51.82
C SER A 329 -45.75 6.85 52.75
N ASP A 330 -44.98 7.82 52.22
CA ASP A 330 -45.23 9.27 52.13
C ASP A 330 -44.21 9.89 51.17
#